data_4440bf38c97fe6c60271524e64390e28
#
_entry.id   4440bf38c97fe6c60271524e64390e28
#
_cell.length_a   1.000
_cell.length_b   1.000
_cell.length_c   1.000
_cell.angle_alpha   90.00
_cell.angle_beta   90.00
_cell.angle_gamma   90.00
#
_symmetry.space_group_name_H-M   'P 1'
#
loop_
_entity.id
_entity.type
_entity.pdbx_description
1 polymer ?
#
loop_
_entity_poly.entity_id
_entity_poly.type
_entity_poly.pdbx_seq_one_letter_code
_entity_poly.pdbx_strand_id
1 'polypeptide(L)'
;MAAFAPESAMAISTVRQAAAGDTASFARIVAAYHADLMRVAYVIAAGDQDVAADAVQAAWLVAWRKLDSLRDPDRLKPWLVSVAANEARQLCRRRRFRTVTEIDIGMADPGKPDPAERADALDLEGALQHLSADERALLALRYEAGLDSREIGALVGRPSATIRWRLSRLIARLRKELCDA
;
A
#
# COMPACT_ATOMS: atom_id res chain seq x y z
N MET A 1 7.69 18.49 1.78
CA MET A 1 8.13 17.52 2.82
C MET A 1 7.20 17.71 4.02
N ALA A 2 6.02 17.10 3.99
CA ALA A 2 5.08 17.18 5.11
C ALA A 2 5.58 16.21 6.20
N ALA A 3 5.99 16.78 7.34
CA ALA A 3 6.36 16.03 8.53
C ALA A 3 5.14 15.21 8.98
N PHE A 4 5.28 13.90 8.98
CA PHE A 4 4.32 12.98 9.55
C PHE A 4 4.20 13.29 11.04
N ALA A 5 3.09 13.92 11.45
CA ALA A 5 2.78 14.09 12.85
C ALA A 5 2.70 12.70 13.51
N PRO A 6 3.18 12.51 14.74
CA PRO A 6 2.97 11.26 15.46
C PRO A 6 1.48 11.12 15.70
N GLU A 7 0.80 10.36 14.83
CA GLU A 7 -0.58 9.99 15.03
C GLU A 7 -0.70 9.28 16.36
N SER A 8 -1.61 9.76 17.19
CA SER A 8 -1.97 9.19 18.47
C SER A 8 -2.07 7.68 18.33
N ALA A 9 -1.16 6.97 19.02
CA ALA A 9 -1.23 5.51 19.08
C ALA A 9 -2.66 5.12 19.47
N MET A 10 -3.33 4.33 18.66
CA MET A 10 -4.67 3.84 18.96
C MET A 10 -4.65 3.19 20.34
N ALA A 11 -5.55 3.60 21.24
CA ALA A 11 -5.56 3.06 22.58
C ALA A 11 -5.61 1.53 22.56
N ILE A 12 -4.72 0.89 23.27
CA ILE A 12 -4.61 -0.59 23.36
C ILE A 12 -5.96 -1.21 23.71
N SER A 13 -6.75 -0.53 24.56
CA SER A 13 -8.11 -0.95 24.91
C SER A 13 -9.02 -1.04 23.67
N THR A 14 -8.97 -0.05 22.78
CA THR A 14 -9.76 -0.05 21.55
C THR A 14 -9.40 -1.23 20.65
N VAL A 15 -8.11 -1.52 20.49
CA VAL A 15 -7.65 -2.67 19.68
C VAL A 15 -8.12 -3.98 20.28
N ARG A 16 -8.04 -4.15 21.60
CA ARG A 16 -8.51 -5.36 22.28
C ARG A 16 -10.02 -5.55 22.20
N GLN A 17 -10.79 -4.47 22.34
CA GLN A 17 -12.24 -4.50 22.19
C GLN A 17 -12.65 -4.91 20.76
N ALA A 18 -12.00 -4.31 19.74
CA ALA A 18 -12.22 -4.67 18.36
C ALA A 18 -11.85 -6.14 18.08
N ALA A 19 -10.75 -6.63 18.64
CA ALA A 19 -10.34 -8.03 18.55
C ALA A 19 -11.33 -8.99 19.24
N ALA A 20 -12.06 -8.52 20.25
CA ALA A 20 -13.14 -9.24 20.91
C ALA A 20 -14.49 -9.18 20.14
N GLY A 21 -14.52 -8.52 18.96
CA GLY A 21 -15.71 -8.44 18.11
C GLY A 21 -16.53 -7.16 18.30
N ASP A 22 -16.03 -6.15 19.04
CA ASP A 22 -16.72 -4.86 19.15
C ASP A 22 -16.63 -4.05 17.85
N THR A 23 -17.75 -3.94 17.15
CA THR A 23 -17.86 -3.25 15.86
C THR A 23 -17.62 -1.76 15.97
N ALA A 24 -17.98 -1.12 17.10
CA ALA A 24 -17.76 0.31 17.30
C ALA A 24 -16.28 0.64 17.46
N SER A 25 -15.53 -0.19 18.18
CA SER A 25 -14.07 -0.08 18.29
C SER A 25 -13.37 -0.36 16.98
N PHE A 26 -13.84 -1.34 16.20
CA PHE A 26 -13.32 -1.59 14.86
C PHE A 26 -13.57 -0.42 13.90
N ALA A 27 -14.76 0.18 13.92
CA ALA A 27 -15.08 1.36 13.13
C ALA A 27 -14.13 2.54 13.42
N ARG A 28 -13.72 2.72 14.69
CA ARG A 28 -12.70 3.72 15.07
C ARG A 28 -11.33 3.41 14.46
N ILE A 29 -10.93 2.14 14.43
CA ILE A 29 -9.69 1.71 13.75
C ILE A 29 -9.78 2.00 12.26
N VAL A 30 -10.90 1.67 11.61
CA VAL A 30 -11.13 1.97 10.19
C VAL A 30 -11.01 3.46 9.94
N ALA A 31 -11.69 4.30 10.71
CA ALA A 31 -11.64 5.76 10.55
C ALA A 31 -10.21 6.33 10.69
N ALA A 32 -9.40 5.76 11.59
CA ALA A 32 -8.04 6.22 11.83
C ALA A 32 -7.04 5.82 10.73
N TYR A 33 -7.20 4.65 10.13
CA TYR A 33 -6.17 4.08 9.23
C TYR A 33 -6.60 3.93 7.77
N HIS A 34 -7.87 4.19 7.41
CA HIS A 34 -8.36 3.99 6.05
C HIS A 34 -7.56 4.80 5.01
N ALA A 35 -7.28 6.06 5.30
CA ALA A 35 -6.52 6.92 4.39
C ALA A 35 -5.08 6.40 4.16
N ASP A 36 -4.43 5.87 5.20
CA ASP A 36 -3.10 5.30 5.09
C ASP A 36 -3.09 4.05 4.21
N LEU A 37 -4.09 3.16 4.41
CA LEU A 37 -4.24 1.96 3.60
C LEU A 37 -4.53 2.31 2.14
N MET A 38 -5.36 3.32 1.90
CA MET A 38 -5.67 3.81 0.54
C MET A 38 -4.41 4.33 -0.18
N ARG A 39 -3.57 5.15 0.48
CA ARG A 39 -2.32 5.65 -0.11
C ARG A 39 -1.39 4.49 -0.50
N VAL A 40 -1.20 3.53 0.40
CA VAL A 40 -0.36 2.36 0.14
C VAL A 40 -0.90 1.53 -1.03
N ALA A 41 -2.20 1.25 -1.03
CA ALA A 41 -2.86 0.47 -2.08
C ALA A 41 -2.81 1.19 -3.43
N TYR A 42 -3.00 2.51 -3.47
CA TYR A 42 -2.94 3.33 -4.67
C TYR A 42 -1.57 3.27 -5.37
N VAL A 43 -0.49 3.42 -4.61
CA VAL A 43 0.88 3.27 -5.15
C VAL A 43 1.10 1.86 -5.71
N ILE A 44 0.64 0.82 -5.01
CA ILE A 44 0.78 -0.57 -5.46
C ILE A 44 -0.04 -0.84 -6.72
N ALA A 45 -1.21 -0.23 -6.82
CA ALA A 45 -2.11 -0.31 -7.97
C ALA A 45 -1.63 0.53 -9.18
N ALA A 46 -0.50 1.25 -9.07
CA ALA A 46 0.01 2.16 -10.09
C ALA A 46 -0.99 3.26 -10.49
N GLY A 47 -1.66 3.87 -9.50
CA GLY A 47 -2.63 4.92 -9.72
C GLY A 47 -4.07 4.45 -9.97
N ASP A 48 -4.32 3.15 -10.13
CA ASP A 48 -5.67 2.60 -10.33
C ASP A 48 -6.48 2.67 -9.03
N GLN A 49 -7.39 3.65 -8.97
CA GLN A 49 -8.19 3.93 -7.78
C GLN A 49 -9.18 2.82 -7.45
N ASP A 50 -9.74 2.15 -8.47
CA ASP A 50 -10.70 1.06 -8.26
C ASP A 50 -10.01 -0.16 -7.67
N VAL A 51 -8.83 -0.51 -8.20
CA VAL A 51 -8.01 -1.59 -7.62
C VAL A 51 -7.59 -1.27 -6.20
N ALA A 52 -7.23 -0.02 -5.92
CA ALA A 52 -6.86 0.39 -4.58
C ALA A 52 -8.03 0.28 -3.60
N ALA A 53 -9.23 0.74 -4.00
CA ALA A 53 -10.44 0.64 -3.18
C ALA A 53 -10.83 -0.82 -2.90
N ASP A 54 -10.82 -1.67 -3.93
CA ASP A 54 -11.08 -3.11 -3.79
C ASP A 54 -10.08 -3.77 -2.84
N ALA A 55 -8.80 -3.43 -2.98
CA ALA A 55 -7.74 -3.95 -2.11
C ALA A 55 -7.94 -3.56 -0.65
N VAL A 56 -8.30 -2.30 -0.39
CA VAL A 56 -8.53 -1.80 0.97
C VAL A 56 -9.79 -2.42 1.57
N GLN A 57 -10.86 -2.59 0.78
CA GLN A 57 -12.05 -3.30 1.23
C GLN A 57 -11.73 -4.75 1.63
N ALA A 58 -10.99 -5.47 0.77
CA ALA A 58 -10.53 -6.82 1.08
C ALA A 58 -9.64 -6.86 2.33
N ALA A 59 -8.74 -5.88 2.47
CA ALA A 59 -7.87 -5.76 3.63
C ALA A 59 -8.66 -5.58 4.93
N TRP A 60 -9.73 -4.78 4.94
CA TRP A 60 -10.58 -4.62 6.11
C TRP A 60 -11.32 -5.91 6.49
N LEU A 61 -11.77 -6.68 5.50
CA LEU A 61 -12.37 -8.00 5.76
C LEU A 61 -11.38 -8.99 6.38
N VAL A 62 -10.13 -8.98 5.90
CA VAL A 62 -9.05 -9.78 6.49
C VAL A 62 -8.71 -9.29 7.89
N ALA A 63 -8.62 -7.96 8.07
CA ALA A 63 -8.32 -7.35 9.36
C ALA A 63 -9.39 -7.71 10.41
N TRP A 64 -10.66 -7.60 10.08
CA TRP A 64 -11.76 -7.99 10.97
C TRP A 64 -11.64 -9.44 11.45
N ARG A 65 -11.30 -10.35 10.53
CA ARG A 65 -11.21 -11.80 10.83
C ARG A 65 -9.96 -12.21 11.61
N LYS A 66 -8.88 -11.39 11.53
CA LYS A 66 -7.56 -11.77 12.05
C LYS A 66 -7.00 -10.82 13.11
N LEU A 67 -7.78 -9.82 13.53
CA LEU A 67 -7.32 -8.83 14.52
C LEU A 67 -6.98 -9.49 15.87
N ASP A 68 -7.67 -10.56 16.23
CA ASP A 68 -7.41 -11.38 17.42
C ASP A 68 -6.04 -12.06 17.39
N SER A 69 -5.48 -12.29 16.21
CA SER A 69 -4.13 -12.86 16.05
C SER A 69 -3.01 -11.83 16.29
N LEU A 70 -3.33 -10.54 16.38
CA LEU A 70 -2.36 -9.49 16.63
C LEU A 70 -1.90 -9.52 18.10
N ARG A 71 -0.69 -10.04 18.31
CA ARG A 71 -0.12 -10.20 19.67
C ARG A 71 0.28 -8.88 20.32
N ASP A 72 0.69 -7.92 19.52
CA ASP A 72 1.22 -6.62 19.93
C ASP A 72 0.36 -5.49 19.35
N PRO A 73 -0.54 -4.87 20.14
CA PRO A 73 -1.38 -3.77 19.69
C PRO A 73 -0.61 -2.56 19.17
N ASP A 74 0.62 -2.31 19.64
CA ASP A 74 1.47 -1.22 19.16
C ASP A 74 1.94 -1.42 17.73
N ARG A 75 1.83 -2.66 17.22
CA ARG A 75 2.10 -3.00 15.82
C ARG A 75 0.87 -3.02 14.93
N LEU A 76 -0.26 -2.45 15.37
CA LEU A 76 -1.50 -2.42 14.59
C LEU A 76 -1.29 -1.78 13.21
N LYS A 77 -0.70 -0.58 13.15
CA LYS A 77 -0.48 0.15 11.88
C LYS A 77 0.40 -0.64 10.90
N PRO A 78 1.62 -1.07 11.26
CA PRO A 78 2.43 -1.91 10.37
C PRO A 78 1.71 -3.17 9.90
N TRP A 79 0.95 -3.80 10.78
CA TRP A 79 0.19 -5.00 10.44
C TRP A 79 -0.94 -4.71 9.43
N LEU A 80 -1.77 -3.68 9.67
CA LEU A 80 -2.83 -3.26 8.74
C LEU A 80 -2.28 -2.90 7.36
N VAL A 81 -1.20 -2.14 7.31
CA VAL A 81 -0.52 -1.75 6.07
C VAL A 81 -0.01 -2.99 5.33
N SER A 82 0.54 -3.98 6.05
CA SER A 82 0.98 -5.22 5.42
C SER A 82 -0.17 -6.04 4.82
N VAL A 83 -1.33 -6.04 5.47
CA VAL A 83 -2.54 -6.68 4.95
C VAL A 83 -2.99 -5.99 3.68
N ALA A 84 -3.10 -4.65 3.68
CA ALA A 84 -3.50 -3.89 2.50
C ALA A 84 -2.52 -4.05 1.33
N ALA A 85 -1.21 -4.00 1.61
CA ALA A 85 -0.19 -4.24 0.59
C ALA A 85 -0.28 -5.64 -0.01
N ASN A 86 -0.60 -6.65 0.78
CA ASN A 86 -0.78 -8.02 0.31
C ASN A 86 -2.00 -8.16 -0.61
N GLU A 87 -3.15 -7.59 -0.20
CA GLU A 87 -4.37 -7.63 -1.01
C GLU A 87 -4.19 -6.87 -2.34
N ALA A 88 -3.59 -5.67 -2.32
CA ALA A 88 -3.29 -4.90 -3.52
C ALA A 88 -2.38 -5.68 -4.49
N ARG A 89 -1.31 -6.31 -3.99
CA ARG A 89 -0.42 -7.15 -4.80
C ARG A 89 -1.16 -8.33 -5.43
N GLN A 90 -2.04 -8.99 -4.67
CA GLN A 90 -2.82 -10.12 -5.18
C GLN A 90 -3.78 -9.69 -6.29
N LEU A 91 -4.49 -8.56 -6.11
CA LEU A 91 -5.39 -8.03 -7.13
C LEU A 91 -4.65 -7.63 -8.41
N CYS A 92 -3.51 -6.92 -8.29
CA CYS A 92 -2.67 -6.59 -9.45
C CYS A 92 -2.21 -7.84 -10.21
N ARG A 93 -1.79 -8.90 -9.48
CA ARG A 93 -1.40 -10.17 -10.12
C ARG A 93 -2.57 -10.82 -10.84
N ARG A 94 -3.75 -10.90 -10.21
CA ARG A 94 -4.95 -11.50 -10.81
C ARG A 94 -5.36 -10.75 -12.08
N ARG A 95 -5.36 -9.40 -12.06
CA ARG A 95 -5.66 -8.58 -13.25
C ARG A 95 -4.67 -8.88 -14.38
N ARG A 96 -3.36 -8.89 -14.09
CA ARG A 96 -2.34 -9.20 -15.09
C ARG A 96 -2.54 -10.57 -15.74
N PHE A 97 -2.92 -11.60 -14.97
CA PHE A 97 -3.23 -12.92 -15.54
C PHE A 97 -4.50 -12.88 -16.39
N ARG A 98 -5.54 -12.14 -15.99
CA ARG A 98 -6.77 -11.99 -16.82
C ARG A 98 -6.49 -11.26 -18.13
N THR A 99 -5.74 -10.17 -18.10
CA THR A 99 -5.38 -9.40 -19.31
C THR A 99 -4.56 -10.25 -20.29
N VAL A 100 -3.77 -11.20 -19.82
CA VAL A 100 -3.02 -12.13 -20.70
C VAL A 100 -3.95 -13.19 -21.31
N THR A 101 -5.07 -13.52 -20.68
CA THR A 101 -6.03 -14.53 -21.14
C THR A 101 -7.17 -13.92 -21.96
N GLU A 102 -7.50 -12.65 -21.72
CA GLU A 102 -8.50 -11.87 -22.45
C GLU A 102 -7.77 -10.88 -23.37
N ILE A 103 -7.44 -11.34 -24.59
CA ILE A 103 -7.13 -10.43 -25.69
C ILE A 103 -8.46 -9.81 -26.10
N ASP A 104 -8.51 -8.50 -25.95
CA ASP A 104 -9.46 -7.56 -26.56
C ASP A 104 -10.69 -7.15 -25.73
N ILE A 105 -10.87 -5.87 -25.84
CA ILE A 105 -11.95 -4.92 -25.73
C ILE A 105 -11.84 -3.93 -24.55
N GLY A 106 -11.30 -2.76 -24.90
CA GLY A 106 -11.93 -1.48 -24.65
C GLY A 106 -11.75 -0.79 -23.32
N MET A 107 -10.84 0.16 -23.34
CA MET A 107 -10.99 1.52 -22.83
C MET A 107 -11.54 1.68 -21.40
N ALA A 108 -10.67 1.97 -20.45
CA ALA A 108 -11.00 2.81 -19.33
C ALA A 108 -10.25 4.14 -19.50
N ASP A 109 -11.02 5.21 -19.70
CA ASP A 109 -10.52 6.58 -19.69
C ASP A 109 -10.45 7.06 -18.23
N PRO A 110 -9.28 7.32 -17.66
CA PRO A 110 -9.19 7.94 -16.34
C PRO A 110 -9.37 9.43 -16.50
N GLY A 111 -10.41 9.97 -15.87
CA GLY A 111 -10.72 11.40 -15.82
C GLY A 111 -9.48 12.23 -15.45
N LYS A 112 -9.27 13.30 -16.25
CA LYS A 112 -8.07 14.13 -16.27
C LYS A 112 -8.02 15.17 -15.14
N PRO A 113 -6.92 15.23 -14.36
CA PRO A 113 -6.56 16.40 -13.52
C PRO A 113 -5.76 17.46 -14.29
N ASP A 114 -5.49 18.62 -13.67
CA ASP A 114 -4.99 19.90 -14.21
C ASP A 114 -3.52 19.86 -14.76
N PRO A 115 -3.14 20.69 -15.79
CA PRO A 115 -1.92 20.50 -16.61
C PRO A 115 -0.57 20.79 -15.96
N ALA A 116 -0.47 21.61 -14.91
CA ALA A 116 0.84 22.01 -14.36
C ALA A 116 1.34 21.12 -13.21
N GLU A 117 0.44 20.60 -12.37
CA GLU A 117 0.77 19.50 -11.43
C GLU A 117 0.88 18.14 -12.13
N ARG A 118 0.47 18.11 -13.40
CA ARG A 118 0.39 16.96 -14.28
C ARG A 118 1.73 16.46 -14.80
N ALA A 119 2.69 17.32 -15.10
CA ALA A 119 3.93 16.88 -15.74
C ALA A 119 4.72 15.95 -14.81
N ASP A 120 5.01 16.40 -13.57
CA ASP A 120 5.75 15.60 -12.60
C ASP A 120 4.96 14.38 -12.09
N ALA A 121 3.62 14.49 -12.00
CA ALA A 121 2.76 13.39 -11.58
C ALA A 121 2.62 12.33 -12.68
N LEU A 122 2.47 12.73 -13.94
CA LEU A 122 2.40 11.82 -15.09
C LEU A 122 3.72 11.07 -15.29
N ASP A 123 4.86 11.71 -15.06
CA ASP A 123 6.18 11.07 -15.14
C ASP A 123 6.35 10.03 -14.02
N LEU A 124 5.89 10.33 -12.81
CA LEU A 124 5.94 9.38 -11.70
C LEU A 124 4.95 8.22 -11.87
N GLU A 125 3.72 8.49 -12.31
CA GLU A 125 2.75 7.44 -12.60
C GLU A 125 3.23 6.55 -13.74
N GLY A 126 3.80 7.12 -14.80
CA GLY A 126 4.42 6.39 -15.89
C GLY A 126 5.56 5.50 -15.41
N ALA A 127 6.47 6.04 -14.59
CA ALA A 127 7.57 5.29 -14.00
C ALA A 127 7.08 4.14 -13.08
N LEU A 128 6.01 4.39 -12.29
CA LEU A 128 5.41 3.34 -11.45
C LEU A 128 4.77 2.21 -12.26
N GLN A 129 4.23 2.48 -13.45
CA GLN A 129 3.65 1.44 -14.31
C GLN A 129 4.70 0.43 -14.81
N HIS A 130 5.95 0.86 -15.00
CA HIS A 130 7.07 -0.02 -15.38
C HIS A 130 7.57 -0.90 -14.22
N LEU A 131 7.16 -0.64 -12.98
CA LEU A 131 7.50 -1.45 -11.83
C LEU A 131 6.54 -2.63 -11.67
N SER A 132 7.06 -3.75 -11.18
CA SER A 132 6.21 -4.85 -10.71
C SER A 132 5.42 -4.45 -9.45
N ALA A 133 4.26 -5.09 -9.22
CA ALA A 133 3.50 -4.86 -7.99
C ALA A 133 4.31 -5.11 -6.70
N ASP A 134 5.29 -6.02 -6.74
CA ASP A 134 6.18 -6.30 -5.61
C ASP A 134 7.17 -5.15 -5.37
N GLU A 135 7.66 -4.50 -6.42
CA GLU A 135 8.54 -3.33 -6.34
C GLU A 135 7.77 -2.11 -5.85
N ARG A 136 6.55 -1.87 -6.37
CA ARG A 136 5.67 -0.81 -5.88
C ARG A 136 5.31 -1.00 -4.41
N ALA A 137 5.04 -2.23 -3.98
CA ALA A 137 4.78 -2.52 -2.57
C ALA A 137 5.96 -2.18 -1.67
N LEU A 138 7.17 -2.43 -2.13
CA LEU A 138 8.38 -2.08 -1.37
C LEU A 138 8.53 -0.57 -1.19
N LEU A 139 8.23 0.21 -2.23
CA LEU A 139 8.22 1.67 -2.19
C LEU A 139 7.09 2.19 -1.28
N ALA A 140 5.88 1.68 -1.44
CA ALA A 140 4.72 2.08 -0.64
C ALA A 140 4.95 1.81 0.86
N LEU A 141 5.48 0.65 1.23
CA LEU A 141 5.81 0.33 2.62
C LEU A 141 6.87 1.28 3.18
N ARG A 142 7.87 1.68 2.37
CA ARG A 142 8.93 2.57 2.81
C ARG A 142 8.49 4.03 2.91
N TYR A 143 7.81 4.54 1.87
CA TYR A 143 7.57 5.98 1.73
C TYR A 143 6.17 6.42 2.13
N GLU A 144 5.14 5.61 1.88
CA GLU A 144 3.77 5.92 2.30
C GLU A 144 3.49 5.47 3.73
N ALA A 145 3.95 4.26 4.10
CA ALA A 145 3.74 3.74 5.44
C ALA A 145 4.83 4.15 6.44
N GLY A 146 5.96 4.67 5.97
CA GLY A 146 7.07 5.13 6.81
C GLY A 146 7.86 4.01 7.48
N LEU A 147 7.70 2.76 7.05
CA LEU A 147 8.35 1.61 7.68
C LEU A 147 9.85 1.58 7.39
N ASP A 148 10.64 1.18 8.38
CA ASP A 148 12.07 0.97 8.18
C ASP A 148 12.36 -0.40 7.52
N SER A 149 13.62 -0.61 7.11
CA SER A 149 14.00 -1.86 6.43
C SER A 149 13.95 -3.11 7.33
N ARG A 150 13.96 -2.96 8.66
CA ARG A 150 13.80 -4.06 9.62
C ARG A 150 12.32 -4.46 9.71
N GLU A 151 11.45 -3.46 9.83
CA GLU A 151 10.01 -3.65 9.87
C GLU A 151 9.50 -4.29 8.57
N ILE A 152 9.91 -3.74 7.41
CA ILE A 152 9.58 -4.33 6.10
C ILE A 152 10.13 -5.76 6.02
N GLY A 153 11.37 -5.98 6.44
CA GLY A 153 11.99 -7.30 6.45
C GLY A 153 11.21 -8.32 7.29
N ALA A 154 10.76 -7.92 8.48
CA ALA A 154 9.94 -8.74 9.34
C ALA A 154 8.57 -9.08 8.71
N LEU A 155 7.94 -8.11 8.03
CA LEU A 155 6.65 -8.31 7.36
C LEU A 155 6.73 -9.25 6.15
N VAL A 156 7.81 -9.17 5.37
CA VAL A 156 7.96 -9.96 4.13
C VAL A 156 8.84 -11.21 4.30
N GLY A 157 9.31 -11.48 5.51
CA GLY A 157 10.17 -12.64 5.80
C GLY A 157 11.54 -12.58 5.13
N ARG A 158 12.16 -11.39 5.04
CA ARG A 158 13.46 -11.17 4.39
C ARG A 158 14.43 -10.39 5.29
N PRO A 159 15.74 -10.65 5.19
CA PRO A 159 16.74 -9.86 5.91
C PRO A 159 16.68 -8.38 5.58
N SER A 160 16.84 -7.50 6.57
CA SER A 160 16.82 -6.04 6.38
C SER A 160 17.88 -5.54 5.39
N ALA A 161 19.03 -6.22 5.31
CA ALA A 161 20.07 -5.92 4.32
C ALA A 161 19.57 -6.13 2.88
N THR A 162 18.79 -7.19 2.63
CA THR A 162 18.16 -7.47 1.33
C THR A 162 17.16 -6.38 0.97
N ILE A 163 16.37 -5.92 1.95
CA ILE A 163 15.39 -4.84 1.75
C ILE A 163 16.11 -3.54 1.37
N ARG A 164 17.16 -3.15 2.11
CA ARG A 164 17.96 -1.96 1.80
C ARG A 164 18.56 -2.00 0.39
N TRP A 165 19.16 -3.13 0.02
CA TRP A 165 19.74 -3.31 -1.30
C TRP A 165 18.69 -3.19 -2.43
N ARG A 166 17.51 -3.84 -2.26
CA ARG A 166 16.43 -3.73 -3.23
C ARG A 166 15.91 -2.31 -3.37
N LEU A 167 15.66 -1.61 -2.26
CA LEU A 167 15.23 -0.21 -2.27
C LEU A 167 16.24 0.68 -2.95
N SER A 168 17.55 0.54 -2.66
CA SER A 168 18.63 1.32 -3.29
C SER A 168 18.65 1.13 -4.81
N ARG A 169 18.56 -0.12 -5.29
CA ARG A 169 18.48 -0.41 -6.73
C ARG A 169 17.25 0.16 -7.40
N LEU A 170 16.11 0.07 -6.73
CA LEU A 170 14.83 0.58 -7.22
C LEU A 170 14.87 2.09 -7.39
N ILE A 171 15.36 2.81 -6.37
CA ILE A 171 15.51 4.27 -6.41
C ILE A 171 16.50 4.69 -7.51
N ALA A 172 17.61 3.97 -7.65
CA ALA A 172 18.58 4.28 -8.70
C ALA A 172 17.97 4.12 -10.11
N ARG A 173 17.14 3.08 -10.32
CA ARG A 173 16.42 2.87 -11.59
C ARG A 173 15.41 3.98 -11.86
N LEU A 174 14.56 4.32 -10.87
CA LEU A 174 13.57 5.39 -11.00
C LEU A 174 14.21 6.75 -11.29
N ARG A 175 15.31 7.09 -10.60
CA ARG A 175 16.03 8.32 -10.87
C ARG A 175 16.56 8.40 -12.30
N LYS A 176 17.04 7.27 -12.82
CA LYS A 176 17.51 7.22 -14.20
C LYS A 176 16.33 7.42 -15.17
N GLU A 177 15.23 6.72 -15.00
CA GLU A 177 14.03 6.84 -15.84
C GLU A 177 13.47 8.28 -15.84
N LEU A 178 13.44 8.95 -14.67
CA LEU A 178 12.96 10.34 -14.54
C LEU A 178 13.97 11.39 -15.05
N CYS A 179 15.25 11.07 -15.17
CA CYS A 179 16.24 11.98 -15.75
C CYS A 179 16.37 11.81 -17.27
N ASP A 180 15.96 10.68 -17.81
CA ASP A 180 16.05 10.35 -19.23
C ASP A 180 14.73 10.70 -19.98
N ALA A 181 13.67 11.12 -19.25
CA ALA A 181 12.37 11.53 -19.77
C ALA A 181 12.31 13.05 -19.99
#